data_288254557f91acd85e4860afffe07bbf
#
_entry.id   288254557f91acd85e4860afffe07bbf
#
_cell.length_a   1.000
_cell.length_b   1.000
_cell.length_c   1.000
_cell.angle_alpha   90.00
_cell.angle_beta   90.00
_cell.angle_gamma   90.00
#
_symmetry.space_group_name_H-M   'P 1'
#
loop_
_entity.id
_entity.type
_entity.pdbx_description
1 polymer ?
#
loop_
_entity_poly.entity_id
_entity_poly.type
_entity_poly.pdbx_seq_one_letter_code
_entity_poly.pdbx_strand_id
1 'polypeptide(L)'
;MTESLPIEIRLTPDFRKQLRKLEKRYRKIRLDIDPILMQIQMGKIVGDRLQGIDAEIFKIRVRNSDTNRGKSGGYRVIYWLKLPECAVLLDIYSKSDREDVEINMIQSIINEFDKQIDDEIE
;
A
#
# COMPACT_ATOMS: atom_id res chain seq x y z
N MET A 1 14.63 27.20 -6.28
CA MET A 1 14.26 25.79 -6.37
C MET A 1 13.28 25.46 -5.25
N THR A 2 12.11 25.06 -5.61
CA THR A 2 11.10 24.71 -4.62
C THR A 2 11.28 23.27 -4.20
N GLU A 3 11.55 23.07 -2.93
CA GLU A 3 11.56 21.71 -2.39
C GLU A 3 10.13 21.25 -2.20
N SER A 4 9.80 20.08 -2.76
CA SER A 4 8.51 19.47 -2.50
C SER A 4 8.49 18.95 -1.07
N LEU A 5 7.40 19.20 -0.37
CA LEU A 5 7.19 18.59 0.93
C LEU A 5 7.03 17.08 0.75
N PRO A 6 7.52 16.27 1.71
CA PRO A 6 7.29 14.82 1.65
C PRO A 6 5.80 14.51 1.65
N ILE A 7 5.42 13.50 0.87
CA ILE A 7 4.05 13.02 0.87
C ILE A 7 3.82 12.25 2.16
N GLU A 8 2.74 12.59 2.86
CA GLU A 8 2.37 11.88 4.08
C GLU A 8 1.92 10.46 3.76
N ILE A 9 2.42 9.48 4.51
CA ILE A 9 1.98 8.10 4.39
C ILE A 9 0.99 7.81 5.52
N ARG A 10 -0.20 7.34 5.15
CA ARG A 10 -1.22 6.91 6.10
C ARG A 10 -1.48 5.43 5.94
N LEU A 11 -1.71 4.75 7.06
CA LEU A 11 -1.96 3.31 7.07
C LEU A 11 -3.42 3.07 7.48
N THR A 12 -4.13 2.30 6.66
CA THR A 12 -5.48 1.86 7.06
C THR A 12 -5.37 0.77 8.14
N PRO A 13 -6.43 0.58 8.93
CA PRO A 13 -6.47 -0.55 9.86
C PRO A 13 -6.28 -1.89 9.17
N ASP A 14 -6.84 -2.05 7.96
CA ASP A 14 -6.68 -3.27 7.17
C ASP A 14 -5.22 -3.53 6.81
N PHE A 15 -4.51 -2.50 6.36
CA PHE A 15 -3.08 -2.63 6.05
C PHE A 15 -2.29 -3.04 7.29
N ARG A 16 -2.52 -2.38 8.42
CA ARG A 16 -1.82 -2.69 9.67
C ARG A 16 -2.05 -4.11 10.12
N LYS A 17 -3.29 -4.58 10.01
CA LYS A 17 -3.66 -5.95 10.39
C LYS A 17 -2.94 -6.97 9.52
N GLN A 18 -2.95 -6.77 8.22
CA GLN A 18 -2.28 -7.67 7.28
C GLN A 18 -0.76 -7.65 7.48
N LEU A 19 -0.19 -6.47 7.68
CA LEU A 19 1.24 -6.35 7.92
C LEU A 19 1.66 -7.14 9.17
N ARG A 20 0.90 -7.03 10.25
CA ARG A 20 1.21 -7.77 11.47
C ARG A 20 1.13 -9.28 11.28
N LYS A 21 0.15 -9.76 10.51
CA LYS A 21 0.04 -11.19 10.20
C LYS A 21 1.23 -11.67 9.40
N LEU A 22 1.63 -10.91 8.38
CA LEU A 22 2.75 -11.29 7.53
C LEU A 22 4.09 -11.21 8.26
N GLU A 23 4.24 -10.26 9.17
CA GLU A 23 5.47 -10.08 9.95
C GLU A 23 5.79 -11.29 10.81
N LYS A 24 4.76 -11.99 11.28
CA LYS A 24 4.96 -13.22 12.07
C LYS A 24 5.60 -14.33 11.24
N ARG A 25 5.29 -14.39 9.95
CA ARG A 25 5.84 -15.38 9.02
C ARG A 25 7.14 -14.91 8.37
N TYR A 26 7.22 -13.62 8.07
CA TYR A 26 8.31 -13.02 7.30
C TYR A 26 8.88 -11.85 8.09
N ARG A 27 9.87 -12.12 8.91
CA ARG A 27 10.38 -11.13 9.88
C ARG A 27 11.05 -9.93 9.24
N LYS A 28 11.49 -10.05 7.99
CA LYS A 28 12.15 -8.96 7.27
C LYS A 28 11.22 -8.11 6.43
N ILE A 29 9.90 -8.32 6.57
CA ILE A 29 8.93 -7.63 5.73
C ILE A 29 9.07 -6.10 5.79
N ARG A 30 9.32 -5.54 6.98
CA ARG A 30 9.46 -4.09 7.13
C ARG A 30 10.70 -3.57 6.40
N LEU A 31 11.79 -4.33 6.43
CA LEU A 31 12.99 -3.98 5.68
C LEU A 31 12.75 -4.03 4.17
N ASP A 32 11.89 -4.94 3.73
CA ASP A 32 11.57 -5.09 2.32
C ASP A 32 10.68 -3.96 1.80
N ILE A 33 9.74 -3.47 2.60
CA ILE A 33 8.80 -2.42 2.16
C ILE A 33 9.29 -1.00 2.42
N ASP A 34 10.18 -0.77 3.39
CA ASP A 34 10.66 0.57 3.73
C ASP A 34 11.21 1.36 2.54
N PRO A 35 12.07 0.79 1.67
CA PRO A 35 12.57 1.54 0.52
C PRO A 35 11.45 2.00 -0.42
N ILE A 36 10.39 1.22 -0.56
CA ILE A 36 9.25 1.57 -1.40
C ILE A 36 8.49 2.74 -0.78
N LEU A 37 8.27 2.70 0.53
CA LEU A 37 7.59 3.78 1.23
C LEU A 37 8.37 5.09 1.14
N MET A 38 9.69 5.02 1.20
CA MET A 38 10.55 6.18 1.03
C MET A 38 10.41 6.79 -0.36
N GLN A 39 10.33 5.96 -1.40
CA GLN A 39 10.14 6.44 -2.76
C GLN A 39 8.80 7.16 -2.90
N ILE A 40 7.73 6.61 -2.33
CA ILE A 40 6.42 7.25 -2.34
C ILE A 40 6.47 8.60 -1.61
N GLN A 41 7.11 8.65 -0.46
CA GLN A 41 7.26 9.91 0.31
C GLN A 41 7.99 10.98 -0.48
N MET A 42 8.94 10.58 -1.33
CA MET A 42 9.70 11.50 -2.18
C MET A 42 8.93 11.93 -3.42
N GLY A 43 7.68 11.51 -3.56
CA GLY A 43 6.84 11.90 -4.67
C GLY A 43 6.94 11.01 -5.90
N LYS A 44 7.62 9.88 -5.81
CA LYS A 44 7.69 8.93 -6.92
C LYS A 44 6.42 8.10 -6.98
N ILE A 45 5.86 7.99 -8.17
CA ILE A 45 4.73 7.10 -8.41
C ILE A 45 5.31 5.74 -8.80
N VAL A 46 5.20 4.77 -7.91
CA VAL A 46 5.74 3.43 -8.13
C VAL A 46 4.60 2.43 -8.25
N GLY A 47 4.81 1.39 -9.05
CA GLY A 47 3.83 0.34 -9.26
C GLY A 47 2.94 0.61 -10.46
N ASP A 48 1.98 -0.29 -10.65
CA ASP A 48 1.05 -0.26 -11.77
C ASP A 48 -0.33 0.21 -11.31
N ARG A 49 -0.93 1.12 -12.07
CA ARG A 49 -2.26 1.62 -11.74
C ARG A 49 -3.30 0.51 -11.93
N LEU A 50 -4.17 0.34 -10.93
CA LEU A 50 -5.26 -0.62 -11.03
C LEU A 50 -6.36 -0.12 -11.94
N GLN A 51 -6.87 -1.02 -12.78
CA GLN A 51 -8.00 -0.75 -13.65
C GLN A 51 -9.31 -1.09 -12.92
N GLY A 52 -10.42 -0.52 -13.39
CA GLY A 52 -11.74 -0.82 -12.85
C GLY A 52 -12.11 -0.05 -11.60
N ILE A 53 -11.32 0.96 -11.24
CA ILE A 53 -11.61 1.83 -10.10
C ILE A 53 -11.18 3.26 -10.48
N ASP A 54 -12.01 4.25 -10.14
CA ASP A 54 -11.76 5.63 -10.53
C ASP A 54 -10.64 6.29 -9.73
N ALA A 55 -10.40 5.86 -8.51
CA ALA A 55 -9.34 6.41 -7.68
C ALA A 55 -7.96 6.04 -8.21
N GLU A 56 -6.96 6.85 -7.88
CA GLU A 56 -5.57 6.60 -8.26
C GLU A 56 -4.95 5.54 -7.35
N ILE A 57 -5.20 4.28 -7.68
CA ILE A 57 -4.76 3.12 -6.89
C ILE A 57 -3.64 2.40 -7.63
N PHE A 58 -2.59 2.05 -6.91
CA PHE A 58 -1.41 1.40 -7.49
C PHE A 58 -1.10 0.11 -6.76
N LYS A 59 -0.61 -0.87 -7.50
CA LYS A 59 -0.14 -2.15 -6.99
C LYS A 59 1.36 -2.24 -7.20
N ILE A 60 2.10 -2.45 -6.12
CA ILE A 60 3.56 -2.56 -6.16
C ILE A 60 3.98 -3.99 -5.86
N ARG A 61 4.89 -4.50 -6.67
CA ARG A 61 5.52 -5.81 -6.43
C ARG A 61 6.76 -5.60 -5.60
N VAL A 62 6.85 -6.27 -4.46
CA VAL A 62 7.98 -6.15 -3.55
C VAL A 62 8.58 -7.54 -3.31
N ARG A 63 9.89 -7.64 -3.49
CA ARG A 63 10.60 -8.89 -3.23
C ARG A 63 10.53 -9.24 -1.74
N ASN A 64 10.28 -10.51 -1.44
CA ASN A 64 10.33 -11.04 -0.08
C ASN A 64 11.72 -11.60 0.16
N SER A 65 12.53 -10.93 0.99
CA SER A 65 13.91 -11.34 1.25
C SER A 65 14.01 -12.62 2.12
N ASP A 66 12.91 -13.03 2.75
CA ASP A 66 12.85 -14.30 3.47
C ASP A 66 12.67 -15.51 2.56
N THR A 67 12.45 -15.28 1.26
CA THR A 67 12.33 -16.35 0.27
C THR A 67 13.20 -16.03 -0.93
N ASN A 68 13.45 -17.02 -1.79
CA ASN A 68 14.26 -16.84 -3.00
C ASN A 68 13.41 -16.75 -4.26
N ARG A 69 12.15 -16.34 -4.15
CA ARG A 69 11.21 -16.33 -5.28
C ARG A 69 11.23 -15.06 -6.13
N GLY A 70 11.98 -14.04 -5.71
CA GLY A 70 12.01 -12.77 -6.42
C GLY A 70 10.69 -12.01 -6.34
N LYS A 71 10.53 -10.99 -7.22
CA LYS A 71 9.34 -10.12 -7.18
C LYS A 71 8.05 -10.82 -7.58
N SER A 72 8.14 -11.84 -8.43
CA SER A 72 6.94 -12.57 -8.88
C SER A 72 6.28 -13.35 -7.75
N GLY A 73 7.07 -13.80 -6.77
CA GLY A 73 6.54 -14.53 -5.62
C GLY A 73 6.52 -13.76 -4.32
N GLY A 74 6.83 -12.45 -4.35
CA GLY A 74 6.94 -11.65 -3.14
C GLY A 74 5.63 -11.09 -2.64
N TYR A 75 5.69 -9.86 -2.13
CA TYR A 75 4.51 -9.16 -1.63
C TYR A 75 3.90 -8.28 -2.70
N ARG A 76 2.62 -7.95 -2.49
CA ARG A 76 1.93 -6.91 -3.24
C ARG A 76 1.44 -5.88 -2.24
N VAL A 77 1.79 -4.62 -2.48
CA VAL A 77 1.33 -3.49 -1.67
C VAL A 77 0.38 -2.66 -2.52
N ILE A 78 -0.79 -2.39 -1.97
CA ILE A 78 -1.81 -1.58 -2.64
C ILE A 78 -1.89 -0.24 -1.93
N TYR A 79 -1.70 0.85 -2.66
CA TYR A 79 -1.83 2.18 -2.08
C TYR A 79 -2.68 3.09 -2.96
N TRP A 80 -3.27 4.08 -2.30
CA TRP A 80 -4.12 5.09 -2.92
C TRP A 80 -3.39 6.43 -2.83
N LEU A 81 -3.08 6.99 -3.99
CA LEU A 81 -2.47 8.31 -4.06
C LEU A 81 -3.58 9.35 -3.99
N LYS A 82 -3.87 9.82 -2.79
CA LYS A 82 -4.92 10.79 -2.54
C LYS A 82 -4.31 12.18 -2.61
N LEU A 83 -4.28 12.72 -3.81
CA LEU A 83 -3.65 14.02 -4.06
C LEU A 83 -4.37 15.16 -3.36
N PRO A 84 -3.62 16.19 -3.03
CA PRO A 84 -2.19 16.37 -3.33
C PRO A 84 -1.22 15.89 -2.24
N GLU A 85 -1.69 15.48 -1.09
CA GLU A 85 -0.88 15.47 0.12
C GLU A 85 -0.53 14.11 0.72
N CYS A 86 -1.29 13.05 0.44
CA CYS A 86 -1.04 11.80 1.12
C CYS A 86 -1.17 10.58 0.22
N ALA A 87 -0.45 9.54 0.63
CA ALA A 87 -0.60 8.20 0.08
C ALA A 87 -1.14 7.30 1.19
N VAL A 88 -2.21 6.59 0.91
CA VAL A 88 -2.89 5.74 1.89
C VAL A 88 -2.60 4.29 1.54
N LEU A 89 -1.95 3.57 2.46
CA LEU A 89 -1.65 2.15 2.26
C LEU A 89 -2.91 1.35 2.60
N LEU A 90 -3.46 0.67 1.60
CA LEU A 90 -4.76 0.01 1.70
C LEU A 90 -4.65 -1.45 2.07
N ASP A 91 -3.68 -2.16 1.49
CA ASP A 91 -3.57 -3.60 1.66
C ASP A 91 -2.15 -4.06 1.37
N ILE A 92 -1.77 -5.17 1.98
CA ILE A 92 -0.53 -5.86 1.68
C ILE A 92 -0.81 -7.36 1.79
N TYR A 93 -0.31 -8.13 0.84
CA TYR A 93 -0.47 -9.57 0.86
C TYR A 93 0.72 -10.27 0.22
N SER A 94 0.93 -11.53 0.60
CA SER A 94 1.90 -12.40 -0.05
C SER A 94 1.26 -13.00 -1.30
N LYS A 95 1.99 -13.02 -2.41
CA LYS A 95 1.53 -13.62 -3.66
C LYS A 95 1.19 -15.11 -3.49
N SER A 96 1.83 -15.79 -2.54
CA SER A 96 1.53 -17.18 -2.24
C SER A 96 0.16 -17.37 -1.55
N ASP A 97 -0.34 -16.33 -0.89
CA ASP A 97 -1.64 -16.39 -0.19
C ASP A 97 -2.80 -15.95 -1.06
N ARG A 98 -2.57 -14.99 -1.97
CA ARG A 98 -3.58 -14.46 -2.88
C ARG A 98 -2.96 -14.20 -4.23
N GLU A 99 -3.68 -14.53 -5.28
CA GLU A 99 -3.20 -14.29 -6.64
C GLU A 99 -3.32 -12.82 -7.05
N ASP A 100 -4.38 -12.16 -6.62
CA ASP A 100 -4.64 -10.78 -7.01
C ASP A 100 -5.52 -10.09 -5.98
N VAL A 101 -5.67 -8.77 -6.15
CA VAL A 101 -6.50 -7.94 -5.31
C VAL A 101 -7.94 -7.94 -5.86
N GLU A 102 -8.91 -7.89 -4.94
CA GLU A 102 -10.32 -7.73 -5.32
C GLU A 102 -10.68 -6.24 -5.31
N ILE A 103 -11.16 -5.75 -6.43
CA ILE A 103 -11.52 -4.32 -6.58
C ILE A 103 -12.63 -3.92 -5.61
N ASN A 104 -13.62 -4.79 -5.39
CA ASN A 104 -14.70 -4.50 -4.45
C ASN A 104 -14.19 -4.32 -3.02
N MET A 105 -13.22 -5.13 -2.62
CA MET A 105 -12.60 -5.00 -1.31
C MET A 105 -11.87 -3.67 -1.17
N ILE A 106 -11.12 -3.29 -2.19
CA ILE A 106 -10.39 -2.01 -2.20
C ILE A 106 -11.38 -0.83 -2.13
N GLN A 107 -12.47 -0.90 -2.88
CA GLN A 107 -13.50 0.14 -2.84
C GLN A 107 -14.10 0.28 -1.44
N SER A 108 -14.33 -0.84 -0.76
CA SER A 108 -14.84 -0.84 0.62
C SER A 108 -13.86 -0.18 1.59
N ILE A 109 -12.56 -0.46 1.43
CA ILE A 109 -11.53 0.14 2.28
C ILE A 109 -11.47 1.65 2.07
N ILE A 110 -11.54 2.10 0.83
CA ILE A 110 -11.55 3.52 0.49
C ILE A 110 -12.76 4.21 1.11
N ASN A 111 -13.93 3.63 0.96
CA ASN A 111 -15.17 4.20 1.49
C ASN A 111 -15.11 4.32 3.02
N GLU A 112 -14.60 3.30 3.68
CA GLU A 112 -14.46 3.30 5.13
C GLU A 112 -13.46 4.37 5.59
N PHE A 113 -12.36 4.52 4.88
CA PHE A 113 -11.36 5.53 5.18
C PHE A 113 -11.92 6.95 5.04
N ASP A 114 -12.62 7.22 3.96
CA ASP A 114 -13.26 8.54 3.73
C ASP A 114 -14.28 8.85 4.80
N LYS A 115 -15.05 7.86 5.22
CA LYS A 115 -16.03 8.02 6.27
C LYS A 115 -15.38 8.39 7.61
N GLN A 116 -14.26 7.75 7.94
CA GLN A 116 -13.51 8.05 9.17
C GLN A 116 -12.98 9.47 9.17
N ILE A 117 -12.49 9.96 8.03
CA ILE A 117 -12.01 11.34 7.91
C ILE A 117 -13.17 12.33 8.11
N ASP A 118 -14.32 12.08 7.51
CA ASP A 118 -15.48 12.94 7.67
C ASP A 118 -15.93 13.00 9.14
N ASP A 119 -15.90 11.87 9.84
CA ASP A 119 -16.25 11.81 11.25
C ASP A 119 -15.25 12.58 12.11
N GLU A 120 -13.96 12.55 11.77
CA GLU A 120 -12.92 13.28 12.48
C GLU A 120 -13.04 14.81 12.31
N ILE A 121 -13.54 15.27 11.19
CA ILE A 121 -13.68 16.69 10.89
C ILE A 121 -14.84 17.30 11.68
N GLU A 122 -15.85 16.53 11.97
CA GLU A 122 -16.97 16.97 12.80
C GLU A 122 -16.63 16.96 14.29
#